data_2c7a5fbbd8feea8574785529ba630abe
#
_entry.id   2c7a5fbbd8feea8574785529ba630abe
#
_cell.length_a   1.000
_cell.length_b   1.000
_cell.length_c   1.000
_cell.angle_alpha   90.00
_cell.angle_beta   90.00
_cell.angle_gamma   90.00
#
_symmetry.space_group_name_H-M   'P 1'
#
loop_
_entity.id
_entity.type
_entity.pdbx_description
1 polymer ?
#
loop_
_entity_poly.entity_id
_entity_poly.type
_entity_poly.pdbx_seq_one_letter_code
_entity_poly.pdbx_strand_id
1 'polypeptide(L)'
;MGGLRWLTAGESHGPALTATLEGLPAGVALTIADLAGALARRRLGYGRGARMQLERDEVEVLGGLRHGRTLGSPLAVVIRNTEWPKWSSVMAPDPVDPAVLAEQARARALTRPRPGHADLAGMQKYGFDDARPVLERASARETAARVALGVAAQLFLAQALGVRTVSHVVAIGSAGVPADAPVPTADDLAALDADPVRCFDGAVSAAMVAEVDAAKRDADTLGGVVEVVVEGLPPGLGSHVHGDRRLDARLAAAVMGVQAIKAVELGDGVSVARRRGSLAHDEIARGADGRVHRVTGRAGGTEGGMTTGELLRVRAHMKPISTLSRPLTTIDTATGEAAVAIAQRSDTCAVPAAAVVVEAMVALVIADAALEKFGGDSVAETRRNAEAYLAALAVR
;
A
#
# COMPACT_ATOMS: atom_id res chain seq x y z
N MET A 1 -0.01 -6.60 25.94
CA MET A 1 -0.56 -5.66 24.96
C MET A 1 0.58 -5.17 24.10
N GLY A 2 0.92 -5.83 23.07
CA GLY A 2 2.04 -5.48 22.22
C GLY A 2 1.67 -5.77 20.79
N GLY A 3 0.99 -4.85 20.14
CA GLY A 3 0.78 -4.85 18.71
C GLY A 3 1.38 -3.58 18.13
N LEU A 4 1.69 -3.58 16.85
CA LEU A 4 2.07 -2.36 16.15
C LEU A 4 0.86 -1.41 16.07
N ARG A 5 1.06 -0.18 16.46
CA ARG A 5 0.10 0.90 16.25
C ARG A 5 0.72 1.96 15.37
N TRP A 6 -0.01 2.43 14.40
CA TRP A 6 0.48 3.47 13.51
C TRP A 6 -0.59 4.50 13.19
N LEU A 7 -0.14 5.71 12.93
CA LEU A 7 -0.97 6.84 12.57
C LEU A 7 -0.27 7.67 11.50
N THR A 8 -1.05 8.18 10.55
CA THR A 8 -0.61 9.16 9.56
C THR A 8 -1.44 10.42 9.67
N ALA A 9 -0.82 11.55 9.45
CA ALA A 9 -1.49 12.85 9.41
C ALA A 9 -0.91 13.74 8.30
N GLY A 10 -1.57 14.86 8.03
CA GLY A 10 -1.19 15.83 7.02
C GLY A 10 -2.00 15.74 5.74
N GLU A 11 -2.08 16.83 5.02
CA GLU A 11 -2.82 17.05 3.77
C GLU A 11 -1.86 17.03 2.58
N SER A 12 -2.40 16.72 1.40
CA SER A 12 -1.63 16.60 0.16
C SER A 12 -0.79 17.85 -0.17
N HIS A 13 -1.35 19.03 0.09
CA HIS A 13 -0.69 20.31 -0.12
C HIS A 13 -0.40 21.06 1.20
N GLY A 14 -0.48 20.38 2.34
CA GLY A 14 0.00 20.87 3.62
C GLY A 14 1.52 20.95 3.68
N PRO A 15 2.10 21.40 4.81
CA PRO A 15 3.55 21.58 4.96
C PRO A 15 4.32 20.27 4.90
N ALA A 16 3.71 19.18 5.38
CA ALA A 16 4.30 17.86 5.40
C ALA A 16 3.23 16.79 5.65
N LEU A 17 3.58 15.52 5.38
CA LEU A 17 2.93 14.37 5.96
C LEU A 17 3.71 13.94 7.19
N THR A 18 3.02 13.43 8.20
CA THR A 18 3.61 12.82 9.37
C THR A 18 3.18 11.37 9.51
N ALA A 19 4.05 10.54 10.02
CA ALA A 19 3.80 9.15 10.30
C ALA A 19 4.42 8.74 11.63
N THR A 20 3.68 8.00 12.45
CA THR A 20 4.18 7.45 13.71
C THR A 20 3.92 5.97 13.76
N LEU A 21 4.94 5.18 14.14
CA LEU A 21 4.85 3.75 14.38
C LEU A 21 5.32 3.45 15.79
N GLU A 22 4.45 2.88 16.59
CA GLU A 22 4.73 2.44 17.97
C GLU A 22 4.68 0.91 18.05
N GLY A 23 5.52 0.33 18.90
CA GLY A 23 5.62 -1.11 19.12
C GLY A 23 6.68 -1.80 18.26
N LEU A 24 7.45 -1.07 17.45
CA LEU A 24 8.58 -1.66 16.72
C LEU A 24 9.74 -1.97 17.68
N PRO A 25 10.28 -3.21 17.72
CA PRO A 25 11.37 -3.59 18.60
C PRO A 25 12.64 -2.76 18.42
N ALA A 26 13.42 -2.63 19.48
CA ALA A 26 14.74 -2.01 19.41
C ALA A 26 15.72 -2.83 18.57
N GLY A 27 16.68 -2.14 17.94
CA GLY A 27 17.79 -2.76 17.23
C GLY A 27 17.52 -3.11 15.77
N VAL A 28 16.35 -2.80 15.21
CA VAL A 28 16.12 -2.91 13.76
C VAL A 28 17.09 -1.95 13.05
N ALA A 29 17.93 -2.46 12.16
CA ALA A 29 18.76 -1.63 11.29
C ALA A 29 17.85 -0.94 10.27
N LEU A 30 17.75 0.38 10.38
CA LEU A 30 16.92 1.25 9.57
C LEU A 30 17.62 2.61 9.44
N THR A 31 17.71 3.12 8.22
CA THR A 31 18.34 4.42 7.93
C THR A 31 17.38 5.35 7.19
N ILE A 32 17.71 6.63 7.14
CA ILE A 32 16.96 7.59 6.27
C ILE A 32 17.06 7.19 4.80
N ALA A 33 18.17 6.59 4.39
CA ALA A 33 18.33 6.10 3.01
C ALA A 33 17.35 4.97 2.66
N ASP A 34 17.05 4.08 3.62
CA ASP A 34 16.04 3.02 3.41
C ASP A 34 14.65 3.62 3.24
N LEU A 35 14.28 4.60 4.08
CA LEU A 35 13.02 5.33 3.97
C LEU A 35 12.92 6.07 2.63
N ALA A 36 13.96 6.80 2.23
CA ALA A 36 14.00 7.52 0.97
C ALA A 36 13.96 6.59 -0.25
N GLY A 37 14.64 5.44 -0.17
CA GLY A 37 14.62 4.39 -1.20
C GLY A 37 13.21 3.82 -1.42
N ALA A 38 12.48 3.51 -0.35
CA ALA A 38 11.11 3.02 -0.45
C ALA A 38 10.18 4.07 -1.06
N LEU A 39 10.33 5.34 -0.69
CA LEU A 39 9.57 6.44 -1.29
C LEU A 39 9.93 6.67 -2.76
N ALA A 40 11.21 6.47 -3.14
CA ALA A 40 11.62 6.52 -4.54
C ALA A 40 10.95 5.40 -5.35
N ARG A 41 10.91 4.16 -4.85
CA ARG A 41 10.19 3.04 -5.48
C ARG A 41 8.72 3.35 -5.70
N ARG A 42 8.03 3.95 -4.71
CA ARG A 42 6.62 4.37 -4.83
C ARG A 42 6.38 5.37 -5.97
N ARG A 43 7.39 6.14 -6.37
CA ARG A 43 7.29 7.12 -7.46
C ARG A 43 7.49 6.52 -8.85
N LEU A 44 8.02 5.30 -8.96
CA LEU A 44 8.22 4.61 -10.23
C LEU A 44 6.87 4.28 -10.90
N GLY A 45 6.95 3.99 -12.17
CA GLY A 45 5.85 3.49 -12.99
C GLY A 45 5.50 4.38 -14.18
N TYR A 46 5.14 3.74 -15.28
CA TYR A 46 4.66 4.35 -16.51
C TYR A 46 3.24 4.90 -16.33
N GLY A 47 2.91 5.98 -17.03
CA GLY A 47 1.60 6.63 -16.90
C GLY A 47 1.50 7.64 -15.76
N ARG A 48 2.62 7.92 -15.07
CA ARG A 48 2.69 8.95 -14.02
C ARG A 48 2.73 10.35 -14.62
N GLY A 49 2.03 11.29 -13.98
CA GLY A 49 2.02 12.69 -14.38
C GLY A 49 3.39 13.35 -14.17
N ALA A 50 3.68 14.40 -14.96
CA ALA A 50 4.95 15.14 -14.90
C ALA A 50 5.29 15.69 -13.50
N ARG A 51 4.28 15.97 -12.67
CA ARG A 51 4.47 16.40 -11.28
C ARG A 51 5.24 15.38 -10.45
N MET A 52 4.91 14.07 -10.61
CA MET A 52 5.53 13.00 -9.84
C MET A 52 7.02 12.81 -10.14
N GLN A 53 7.49 13.28 -11.30
CA GLN A 53 8.91 13.25 -11.68
C GLN A 53 9.70 14.36 -10.97
N LEU A 54 9.04 15.44 -10.55
CA LEU A 54 9.66 16.59 -9.91
C LEU A 54 9.55 16.56 -8.37
N GLU A 55 8.59 15.83 -7.82
CA GLU A 55 8.43 15.68 -6.37
C GLU A 55 9.58 14.86 -5.79
N ARG A 56 10.33 15.47 -4.88
CA ARG A 56 11.29 14.78 -4.01
C ARG A 56 10.66 14.68 -2.62
N ASP A 57 10.48 13.44 -2.15
CA ASP A 57 10.03 13.20 -0.78
C ASP A 57 11.22 13.38 0.16
N GLU A 58 11.33 14.55 0.77
CA GLU A 58 12.36 14.82 1.78
C GLU A 58 11.91 14.22 3.11
N VAL A 59 12.67 13.22 3.58
CA VAL A 59 12.36 12.48 4.80
C VAL A 59 13.18 13.00 5.96
N GLU A 60 12.51 13.28 7.07
CA GLU A 60 13.09 13.64 8.34
C GLU A 60 12.60 12.67 9.42
N VAL A 61 13.48 12.20 10.28
CA VAL A 61 13.15 11.35 11.42
C VAL A 61 13.26 12.19 12.69
N LEU A 62 12.15 12.37 13.41
CA LEU A 62 12.09 13.17 14.62
C LEU A 62 12.34 12.37 15.91
N GLY A 63 12.15 11.05 15.86
CA GLY A 63 12.31 10.18 17.03
C GLY A 63 12.29 8.70 16.67
N GLY A 64 12.68 7.86 17.63
CA GLY A 64 12.64 6.40 17.51
C GLY A 64 13.84 5.77 16.78
N LEU A 65 14.80 6.58 16.30
CA LEU A 65 15.97 6.10 15.56
C LEU A 65 17.24 6.77 16.05
N ARG A 66 18.31 5.98 16.24
CA ARG A 66 19.64 6.48 16.57
C ARG A 66 20.71 5.59 15.94
N HIS A 67 21.70 6.22 15.28
CA HIS A 67 22.81 5.53 14.62
C HIS A 67 22.36 4.37 13.71
N GLY A 68 21.28 4.60 12.95
CA GLY A 68 20.73 3.60 12.03
C GLY A 68 20.06 2.40 12.71
N ARG A 69 19.59 2.54 13.97
CA ARG A 69 18.87 1.49 14.68
C ARG A 69 17.67 2.05 15.42
N THR A 70 16.59 1.30 15.44
CA THR A 70 15.40 1.61 16.25
C THR A 70 15.70 1.52 17.73
N LEU A 71 14.98 2.31 18.54
CA LEU A 71 15.17 2.43 19.97
C LEU A 71 14.13 1.68 20.81
N GLY A 72 13.09 1.09 20.17
CA GLY A 72 11.91 0.56 20.86
C GLY A 72 10.90 1.64 21.27
N SER A 73 11.26 2.92 21.16
CA SER A 73 10.35 4.05 21.30
C SER A 73 9.62 4.35 19.99
N PRO A 74 8.51 5.13 19.97
CA PRO A 74 7.81 5.46 18.75
C PRO A 74 8.72 6.06 17.68
N LEU A 75 8.68 5.48 16.47
CA LEU A 75 9.32 6.04 15.29
C LEU A 75 8.42 7.14 14.73
N ALA A 76 8.93 8.38 14.68
CA ALA A 76 8.22 9.53 14.13
C ALA A 76 8.95 10.04 12.88
N VAL A 77 8.22 10.06 11.74
CA VAL A 77 8.73 10.44 10.42
C VAL A 77 7.94 11.61 9.88
N VAL A 78 8.63 12.56 9.27
CA VAL A 78 8.06 13.68 8.52
C VAL A 78 8.49 13.58 7.06
N ILE A 79 7.55 13.78 6.15
CA ILE A 79 7.81 13.86 4.71
C ILE A 79 7.41 15.25 4.25
N ARG A 80 8.40 16.10 3.97
CA ARG A 80 8.20 17.50 3.61
C ARG A 80 7.52 17.65 2.25
N ASN A 81 6.71 18.68 2.11
CA ASN A 81 6.10 19.03 0.84
C ASN A 81 6.85 20.20 0.20
N THR A 82 7.57 19.92 -0.87
CA THR A 82 8.35 20.94 -1.60
C THR A 82 7.50 22.02 -2.25
N GLU A 83 6.19 21.77 -2.48
CA GLU A 83 5.25 22.75 -3.01
C GLU A 83 4.62 23.64 -1.92
N TRP A 84 4.87 23.37 -0.64
CA TRP A 84 4.30 24.12 0.48
C TRP A 84 4.37 25.66 0.34
N PRO A 85 5.49 26.28 -0.09
CA PRO A 85 5.53 27.72 -0.25
C PRO A 85 4.44 28.32 -1.16
N LYS A 86 3.93 27.53 -2.13
CA LYS A 86 2.84 27.93 -3.02
C LYS A 86 1.45 27.73 -2.43
N TRP A 87 1.35 27.03 -1.31
CA TRP A 87 0.09 26.64 -0.68
C TRP A 87 -0.07 27.21 0.73
N SER A 88 0.96 27.87 1.25
CA SER A 88 1.06 28.27 2.66
C SER A 88 -0.11 29.14 3.14
N SER A 89 -0.63 30.03 2.31
CA SER A 89 -1.83 30.81 2.64
C SER A 89 -3.13 30.05 2.42
N VAL A 90 -3.21 29.21 1.36
CA VAL A 90 -4.43 28.43 1.05
C VAL A 90 -4.69 27.32 2.08
N MET A 91 -3.62 26.73 2.59
CA MET A 91 -3.64 25.63 3.57
C MET A 91 -3.10 26.06 4.95
N ALA A 92 -3.13 27.37 5.23
CA ALA A 92 -2.69 27.89 6.53
C ALA A 92 -3.53 27.30 7.67
N PRO A 93 -2.92 26.92 8.81
CA PRO A 93 -3.66 26.49 9.99
C PRO A 93 -4.39 27.65 10.69
N ASP A 94 -3.86 28.86 10.55
CA ASP A 94 -4.41 30.08 11.13
C ASP A 94 -5.30 30.84 10.14
N PRO A 95 -6.20 31.71 10.60
CA PRO A 95 -7.00 32.57 9.75
C PRO A 95 -6.13 33.45 8.83
N VAL A 96 -6.49 33.49 7.56
CA VAL A 96 -5.82 34.34 6.56
C VAL A 96 -6.78 35.44 6.12
N ASP A 97 -6.24 36.66 5.90
CA ASP A 97 -7.03 37.77 5.39
C ASP A 97 -7.76 37.38 4.08
N PRO A 98 -9.09 37.51 4.01
CA PRO A 98 -9.86 37.22 2.81
C PRO A 98 -9.35 37.94 1.55
N ALA A 99 -8.78 39.13 1.69
CA ALA A 99 -8.20 39.88 0.55
C ALA A 99 -7.00 39.12 -0.05
N VAL A 100 -6.13 38.53 0.77
CA VAL A 100 -5.00 37.72 0.32
C VAL A 100 -5.47 36.42 -0.38
N LEU A 101 -6.54 35.80 0.13
CA LEU A 101 -7.12 34.61 -0.50
C LEU A 101 -7.82 34.91 -1.82
N ALA A 102 -8.48 36.06 -1.93
CA ALA A 102 -9.20 36.49 -3.14
C ALA A 102 -8.27 36.62 -4.37
N GLU A 103 -7.02 36.99 -4.14
CA GLU A 103 -6.02 37.13 -5.20
C GLU A 103 -5.49 35.75 -5.70
N GLN A 104 -5.79 34.67 -4.99
CA GLN A 104 -5.26 33.36 -5.30
C GLN A 104 -6.32 32.47 -5.96
N ALA A 105 -6.12 32.14 -7.23
CA ALA A 105 -7.01 31.20 -7.94
C ALA A 105 -7.13 29.83 -7.24
N ARG A 106 -6.08 29.40 -6.51
CA ARG A 106 -6.05 28.14 -5.75
C ARG A 106 -6.93 28.19 -4.49
N ALA A 107 -7.24 29.36 -3.95
CA ALA A 107 -8.09 29.53 -2.78
C ALA A 107 -9.59 29.41 -3.09
N ARG A 108 -9.99 29.38 -4.37
CA ARG A 108 -11.40 29.24 -4.75
C ARG A 108 -11.97 27.94 -4.23
N ALA A 109 -13.19 28.01 -3.68
CA ALA A 109 -13.93 26.85 -3.21
C ALA A 109 -14.14 25.81 -4.34
N LEU A 110 -13.99 24.55 -4.02
CA LEU A 110 -14.16 23.44 -4.93
C LEU A 110 -15.58 22.87 -4.77
N THR A 111 -16.54 23.42 -5.53
CA THR A 111 -17.96 23.11 -5.42
C THR A 111 -18.45 22.04 -6.41
N ARG A 112 -17.55 21.51 -7.27
CA ARG A 112 -17.88 20.52 -8.31
C ARG A 112 -17.22 19.18 -8.00
N PRO A 113 -17.84 18.36 -7.12
CA PRO A 113 -17.24 17.10 -6.66
C PRO A 113 -17.00 16.13 -7.81
N ARG A 114 -15.90 15.39 -7.73
CA ARG A 114 -15.52 14.38 -8.73
C ARG A 114 -16.30 13.07 -8.50
N PRO A 115 -16.96 12.53 -9.52
CA PRO A 115 -17.53 11.19 -9.44
C PRO A 115 -16.45 10.15 -9.11
N GLY A 116 -16.76 9.23 -8.19
CA GLY A 116 -15.83 8.19 -7.77
C GLY A 116 -14.74 8.63 -6.78
N HIS A 117 -14.71 9.91 -6.37
CA HIS A 117 -13.84 10.42 -5.30
C HIS A 117 -14.60 10.57 -3.97
N ALA A 118 -13.88 10.87 -2.89
CA ALA A 118 -14.48 11.11 -1.58
C ALA A 118 -15.23 12.47 -1.47
N ASP A 119 -15.07 13.35 -2.46
CA ASP A 119 -15.46 14.77 -2.41
C ASP A 119 -16.90 14.95 -1.88
N LEU A 120 -17.90 14.47 -2.62
CA LEU A 120 -19.31 14.69 -2.26
C LEU A 120 -19.69 14.04 -0.93
N ALA A 121 -19.30 12.77 -0.74
CA ALA A 121 -19.61 12.05 0.50
C ALA A 121 -18.95 12.69 1.72
N GLY A 122 -17.73 13.21 1.57
CA GLY A 122 -17.03 13.92 2.62
C GLY A 122 -17.65 15.28 2.93
N MET A 123 -18.00 16.06 1.91
CA MET A 123 -18.74 17.32 2.09
C MET A 123 -20.03 17.10 2.87
N GLN A 124 -20.83 16.11 2.48
CA GLN A 124 -22.08 15.77 3.15
C GLN A 124 -21.84 15.30 4.60
N LYS A 125 -20.82 14.48 4.84
CA LYS A 125 -20.52 13.92 6.17
C LYS A 125 -20.11 14.99 7.17
N TYR A 126 -19.31 15.97 6.74
CA TYR A 126 -18.71 16.97 7.61
C TYR A 126 -19.38 18.34 7.52
N GLY A 127 -20.38 18.51 6.63
CA GLY A 127 -21.05 19.80 6.41
C GLY A 127 -20.18 20.85 5.75
N PHE A 128 -19.27 20.42 4.85
CA PHE A 128 -18.41 21.35 4.12
C PHE A 128 -19.09 21.87 2.85
N ASP A 129 -18.93 23.13 2.56
CA ASP A 129 -19.31 23.79 1.30
C ASP A 129 -18.17 23.79 0.25
N ASP A 130 -16.96 23.40 0.65
CA ASP A 130 -15.76 23.24 -0.17
C ASP A 130 -15.26 21.79 -0.06
N ALA A 131 -15.00 21.13 -1.21
CA ALA A 131 -14.45 19.78 -1.23
C ALA A 131 -12.96 19.71 -0.81
N ARG A 132 -12.28 20.86 -0.68
CA ARG A 132 -10.83 20.91 -0.41
C ARG A 132 -10.42 20.14 0.84
N PRO A 133 -11.02 20.30 2.02
CA PRO A 133 -10.62 19.54 3.22
C PRO A 133 -10.67 18.03 3.02
N VAL A 134 -11.67 17.55 2.26
CA VAL A 134 -11.83 16.14 1.93
C VAL A 134 -10.78 15.68 0.91
N LEU A 135 -10.63 16.44 -0.16
CA LEU A 135 -9.68 16.14 -1.26
C LEU A 135 -8.24 16.04 -0.75
N GLU A 136 -7.83 16.97 0.09
CA GLU A 136 -6.47 17.06 0.61
C GLU A 136 -6.11 15.83 1.45
N ARG A 137 -7.01 15.36 2.30
CA ARG A 137 -6.76 14.18 3.14
C ARG A 137 -7.01 12.85 2.42
N ALA A 138 -7.98 12.78 1.52
CA ALA A 138 -8.29 11.57 0.74
C ALA A 138 -7.29 11.30 -0.41
N SER A 139 -6.35 12.20 -0.62
CA SER A 139 -5.33 12.09 -1.66
C SER A 139 -4.43 10.87 -1.44
N ALA A 140 -4.07 10.19 -2.55
CA ALA A 140 -3.08 9.11 -2.53
C ALA A 140 -1.66 9.57 -2.10
N ARG A 141 -1.40 10.88 -1.97
CA ARG A 141 -0.17 11.44 -1.39
C ARG A 141 0.06 10.89 0.03
N GLU A 142 -1.00 10.71 0.81
CA GLU A 142 -0.95 10.15 2.17
C GLU A 142 -0.25 8.78 2.23
N THR A 143 -0.31 7.99 1.17
CA THR A 143 0.34 6.67 1.11
C THR A 143 1.87 6.74 1.20
N ALA A 144 2.50 7.89 0.98
CA ALA A 144 3.93 8.08 1.23
C ALA A 144 4.27 7.83 2.71
N ALA A 145 3.42 8.31 3.63
CA ALA A 145 3.56 8.07 5.06
C ALA A 145 3.43 6.56 5.39
N ARG A 146 2.48 5.85 4.77
CA ARG A 146 2.32 4.39 4.95
C ARG A 146 3.53 3.62 4.44
N VAL A 147 4.10 3.99 3.29
CA VAL A 147 5.29 3.34 2.73
C VAL A 147 6.51 3.54 3.64
N ALA A 148 6.69 4.73 4.22
CA ALA A 148 7.76 4.97 5.18
C ALA A 148 7.65 4.07 6.43
N LEU A 149 6.43 3.84 6.94
CA LEU A 149 6.24 2.90 8.06
C LEU A 149 6.37 1.43 7.60
N GLY A 150 5.90 1.12 6.39
CA GLY A 150 5.97 -0.23 5.83
C GLY A 150 7.40 -0.74 5.66
N VAL A 151 8.34 0.11 5.23
CA VAL A 151 9.75 -0.31 5.11
C VAL A 151 10.37 -0.63 6.48
N ALA A 152 9.98 0.08 7.54
CA ALA A 152 10.43 -0.25 8.90
C ALA A 152 9.93 -1.65 9.33
N ALA A 153 8.68 -1.99 9.00
CA ALA A 153 8.12 -3.31 9.22
C ALA A 153 8.80 -4.40 8.36
N GLN A 154 9.08 -4.13 7.09
CA GLN A 154 9.80 -5.06 6.20
C GLN A 154 11.20 -5.37 6.73
N LEU A 155 11.95 -4.36 7.14
CA LEU A 155 13.29 -4.53 7.70
C LEU A 155 13.26 -5.28 9.03
N PHE A 156 12.27 -5.04 9.89
CA PHE A 156 12.06 -5.84 11.08
C PHE A 156 11.83 -7.31 10.74
N LEU A 157 10.89 -7.60 9.85
CA LEU A 157 10.55 -8.96 9.43
C LEU A 157 11.75 -9.69 8.82
N ALA A 158 12.51 -9.01 7.96
CA ALA A 158 13.71 -9.58 7.36
C ALA A 158 14.79 -9.89 8.41
N GLN A 159 15.03 -8.98 9.33
CA GLN A 159 16.08 -9.12 10.34
C GLN A 159 15.71 -10.06 11.48
N ALA A 160 14.44 -10.12 11.87
CA ALA A 160 13.99 -11.00 12.94
C ALA A 160 13.69 -12.43 12.45
N LEU A 161 13.07 -12.57 11.27
CA LEU A 161 12.47 -13.83 10.82
C LEU A 161 13.00 -14.32 9.46
N GLY A 162 13.81 -13.54 8.75
CA GLY A 162 14.21 -13.85 7.37
C GLY A 162 13.08 -13.71 6.33
N VAL A 163 11.97 -13.08 6.71
CA VAL A 163 10.82 -12.87 5.82
C VAL A 163 11.12 -11.78 4.81
N ARG A 164 10.84 -12.02 3.54
CA ARG A 164 11.03 -11.07 2.44
C ARG A 164 9.73 -10.81 1.72
N THR A 165 9.54 -9.59 1.26
CA THR A 165 8.34 -9.16 0.52
C THR A 165 8.72 -8.57 -0.83
N VAL A 166 7.91 -8.83 -1.84
CA VAL A 166 8.00 -8.22 -3.16
C VAL A 166 6.60 -7.98 -3.70
N SER A 167 6.42 -6.95 -4.50
CA SER A 167 5.16 -6.70 -5.19
C SER A 167 5.36 -6.54 -6.69
N HIS A 168 4.37 -6.98 -7.46
CA HIS A 168 4.35 -6.81 -8.90
C HIS A 168 2.93 -6.48 -9.41
N VAL A 169 2.84 -6.05 -10.66
CA VAL A 169 1.57 -5.77 -11.33
C VAL A 169 1.17 -6.97 -12.15
N VAL A 170 -0.04 -7.46 -11.93
CA VAL A 170 -0.60 -8.61 -12.66
C VAL A 170 -1.60 -8.20 -13.75
N ALA A 171 -2.16 -6.98 -13.68
CA ALA A 171 -3.01 -6.45 -14.76
C ALA A 171 -3.05 -4.93 -14.76
N ILE A 172 -3.14 -4.32 -15.94
CA ILE A 172 -3.51 -2.92 -16.17
C ILE A 172 -4.53 -2.88 -17.30
N GLY A 173 -5.70 -2.28 -17.06
CA GLY A 173 -6.79 -2.26 -18.05
C GLY A 173 -7.19 -3.67 -18.44
N SER A 174 -7.14 -3.96 -19.73
CA SER A 174 -7.47 -5.27 -20.31
C SER A 174 -6.27 -6.21 -20.42
N ALA A 175 -5.02 -5.69 -20.27
CA ALA A 175 -3.79 -6.48 -20.32
C ALA A 175 -3.48 -7.09 -18.94
N GLY A 176 -3.22 -8.41 -18.91
CA GLY A 176 -2.91 -9.10 -17.66
C GLY A 176 -2.15 -10.39 -17.88
N VAL A 177 -1.44 -10.84 -16.84
CA VAL A 177 -0.70 -12.10 -16.85
C VAL A 177 -1.67 -13.29 -16.81
N PRO A 178 -1.36 -14.42 -17.45
CA PRO A 178 -2.11 -15.66 -17.31
C PRO A 178 -2.23 -16.10 -15.85
N ALA A 179 -3.29 -16.83 -15.52
CA ALA A 179 -3.56 -17.28 -14.15
C ALA A 179 -2.48 -18.23 -13.58
N ASP A 180 -1.78 -18.92 -14.45
CA ASP A 180 -0.69 -19.86 -14.16
C ASP A 180 0.71 -19.25 -14.39
N ALA A 181 0.80 -17.94 -14.58
CA ALA A 181 2.07 -17.25 -14.76
C ALA A 181 2.99 -17.44 -13.53
N PRO A 182 4.30 -17.50 -13.74
CA PRO A 182 5.25 -17.54 -12.65
C PRO A 182 5.09 -16.32 -11.73
N VAL A 183 5.27 -16.55 -10.44
CA VAL A 183 5.24 -15.51 -9.41
C VAL A 183 6.69 -15.09 -9.12
N PRO A 184 6.99 -13.78 -9.01
CA PRO A 184 8.33 -13.32 -8.69
C PRO A 184 8.72 -13.67 -7.25
N THR A 185 10.02 -13.73 -7.03
CA THR A 185 10.65 -13.83 -5.71
C THR A 185 11.20 -12.47 -5.27
N ALA A 186 11.61 -12.35 -4.03
CA ALA A 186 12.26 -11.12 -3.55
C ALA A 186 13.60 -10.83 -4.24
N ASP A 187 14.23 -11.81 -4.86
CA ASP A 187 15.47 -11.62 -5.65
C ASP A 187 15.21 -10.89 -6.98
N ASP A 188 13.96 -10.89 -7.46
CA ASP A 188 13.55 -10.21 -8.69
C ASP A 188 13.26 -8.72 -8.50
N LEU A 189 13.39 -8.20 -7.26
CA LEU A 189 13.01 -6.83 -6.89
C LEU A 189 13.63 -5.77 -7.81
N ALA A 190 14.93 -5.91 -8.12
CA ALA A 190 15.63 -4.94 -8.96
C ALA A 190 15.11 -4.94 -10.40
N ALA A 191 14.76 -6.10 -10.93
CA ALA A 191 14.18 -6.24 -12.28
C ALA A 191 12.77 -5.64 -12.32
N LEU A 192 11.97 -5.89 -11.30
CA LEU A 192 10.62 -5.32 -11.17
C LEU A 192 10.64 -3.79 -11.02
N ASP A 193 11.57 -3.24 -10.23
CA ASP A 193 11.71 -1.79 -10.09
C ASP A 193 12.21 -1.12 -11.38
N ALA A 194 12.92 -1.85 -12.24
CA ALA A 194 13.38 -1.38 -13.56
C ALA A 194 12.32 -1.50 -14.66
N ASP A 195 11.31 -2.36 -14.49
CA ASP A 195 10.21 -2.52 -15.45
C ASP A 195 9.26 -1.31 -15.39
N PRO A 196 8.84 -0.76 -16.56
CA PRO A 196 8.04 0.46 -16.61
C PRO A 196 6.70 0.36 -15.90
N VAL A 197 6.10 -0.82 -15.85
CA VAL A 197 4.81 -1.07 -15.19
C VAL A 197 4.92 -2.04 -14.01
N ARG A 198 6.15 -2.43 -13.63
CA ARG A 198 6.41 -3.36 -12.55
C ARG A 198 5.82 -4.76 -12.78
N CYS A 199 5.76 -5.20 -14.04
CA CYS A 199 5.28 -6.52 -14.42
C CYS A 199 6.46 -7.51 -14.51
N PHE A 200 6.27 -8.73 -13.98
CA PHE A 200 7.29 -9.78 -14.00
C PHE A 200 7.45 -10.42 -15.40
N ASP A 201 6.38 -10.41 -16.21
CA ASP A 201 6.38 -10.90 -17.58
C ASP A 201 6.63 -9.73 -18.56
N GLY A 202 7.75 -9.73 -19.25
CA GLY A 202 8.13 -8.65 -20.16
C GLY A 202 7.22 -8.49 -21.38
N ALA A 203 6.62 -9.57 -21.88
CA ALA A 203 5.67 -9.49 -23.00
C ALA A 203 4.35 -8.84 -22.55
N VAL A 204 3.86 -9.20 -21.36
CA VAL A 204 2.67 -8.60 -20.76
C VAL A 204 2.94 -7.17 -20.33
N SER A 205 4.16 -6.85 -19.84
CA SER A 205 4.58 -5.48 -19.54
C SER A 205 4.43 -4.57 -20.76
N ALA A 206 4.87 -4.99 -21.94
CA ALA A 206 4.71 -4.23 -23.17
C ALA A 206 3.23 -4.00 -23.53
N ALA A 207 2.38 -5.00 -23.34
CA ALA A 207 0.94 -4.88 -23.56
C ALA A 207 0.28 -3.90 -22.57
N MET A 208 0.68 -3.92 -21.29
CA MET A 208 0.21 -2.97 -20.27
C MET A 208 0.64 -1.53 -20.60
N VAL A 209 1.85 -1.33 -21.10
CA VAL A 209 2.33 0.00 -21.56
C VAL A 209 1.47 0.50 -22.71
N ALA A 210 1.13 -0.37 -23.68
CA ALA A 210 0.26 -0.01 -24.81
C ALA A 210 -1.15 0.39 -24.36
N GLU A 211 -1.73 -0.30 -23.34
CA GLU A 211 -2.99 0.08 -22.70
C GLU A 211 -2.91 1.49 -22.08
N VAL A 212 -1.84 1.79 -21.34
CA VAL A 212 -1.64 3.12 -20.73
C VAL A 212 -1.55 4.20 -21.80
N ASP A 213 -0.84 3.94 -22.92
CA ASP A 213 -0.76 4.88 -24.03
C ASP A 213 -2.10 5.09 -24.73
N ALA A 214 -2.89 4.05 -24.89
CA ALA A 214 -4.25 4.15 -25.43
C ALA A 214 -5.13 5.03 -24.53
N ALA A 215 -5.19 4.74 -23.24
CA ALA A 215 -5.96 5.54 -22.28
C ALA A 215 -5.52 7.00 -22.23
N LYS A 216 -4.22 7.27 -22.33
CA LYS A 216 -3.68 8.63 -22.38
C LYS A 216 -4.14 9.39 -23.62
N ARG A 217 -4.18 8.72 -24.80
CA ARG A 217 -4.71 9.33 -26.03
C ARG A 217 -6.21 9.65 -25.91
N ASP A 218 -6.95 8.80 -25.20
CA ASP A 218 -8.39 8.94 -24.99
C ASP A 218 -8.74 9.92 -23.86
N ALA A 219 -7.72 10.54 -23.21
CA ALA A 219 -7.86 11.42 -22.05
C ALA A 219 -8.56 10.74 -20.85
N ASP A 220 -8.33 9.43 -20.68
CA ASP A 220 -8.92 8.55 -19.67
C ASP A 220 -7.87 8.04 -18.68
N THR A 221 -8.30 7.20 -17.71
CA THR A 221 -7.46 6.60 -16.67
C THR A 221 -7.70 5.10 -16.57
N LEU A 222 -6.69 4.38 -16.09
CA LEU A 222 -6.73 2.92 -15.92
C LEU A 222 -6.57 2.50 -14.48
N GLY A 223 -7.31 1.45 -14.12
CA GLY A 223 -7.09 0.62 -12.96
C GLY A 223 -6.30 -0.64 -13.32
N GLY A 224 -6.16 -1.52 -12.33
CA GLY A 224 -5.47 -2.79 -12.53
C GLY A 224 -5.40 -3.61 -11.26
N VAL A 225 -4.55 -4.62 -11.29
CA VAL A 225 -4.38 -5.58 -10.20
C VAL A 225 -2.90 -5.66 -9.84
N VAL A 226 -2.62 -5.57 -8.57
CA VAL A 226 -1.29 -5.79 -7.99
C VAL A 226 -1.29 -7.05 -7.14
N GLU A 227 -0.16 -7.74 -7.08
CA GLU A 227 0.05 -8.87 -6.19
C GLU A 227 1.27 -8.61 -5.31
N VAL A 228 1.13 -8.90 -4.02
CA VAL A 228 2.23 -8.94 -3.05
C VAL A 228 2.52 -10.39 -2.72
N VAL A 229 3.80 -10.73 -2.80
CA VAL A 229 4.34 -12.05 -2.49
C VAL A 229 5.22 -11.94 -1.26
N VAL A 230 5.03 -12.85 -0.30
CA VAL A 230 5.81 -12.88 0.93
C VAL A 230 6.40 -14.27 1.13
N GLU A 231 7.71 -14.32 1.26
CA GLU A 231 8.50 -15.53 1.43
C GLU A 231 9.01 -15.66 2.86
N GLY A 232 9.23 -16.90 3.29
CA GLY A 232 9.89 -17.22 4.55
C GLY A 232 9.01 -17.04 5.79
N LEU A 233 7.69 -16.95 5.63
CA LEU A 233 6.77 -16.84 6.77
C LEU A 233 6.80 -18.12 7.61
N PRO A 234 6.98 -18.02 8.95
CA PRO A 234 6.75 -19.16 9.83
C PRO A 234 5.27 -19.56 9.80
N PRO A 235 4.92 -20.85 9.95
CA PRO A 235 3.54 -21.26 10.12
C PRO A 235 2.95 -20.71 11.42
N GLY A 236 1.63 -20.43 11.42
CA GLY A 236 0.88 -20.08 12.62
C GLY A 236 0.91 -18.62 13.03
N LEU A 237 1.22 -17.66 12.14
CA LEU A 237 0.90 -16.25 12.35
C LEU A 237 -0.59 -16.03 12.10
N GLY A 238 -1.24 -15.21 12.95
CA GLY A 238 -2.69 -15.10 12.99
C GLY A 238 -3.35 -16.17 13.83
N SER A 239 -4.68 -16.30 13.76
CA SER A 239 -5.43 -17.25 14.61
C SER A 239 -6.74 -17.67 13.96
N HIS A 240 -7.16 -18.91 14.22
CA HIS A 240 -8.49 -19.43 13.86
C HIS A 240 -9.53 -19.18 14.96
N VAL A 241 -9.10 -18.71 16.12
CA VAL A 241 -9.94 -18.66 17.35
C VAL A 241 -11.04 -17.63 17.25
N HIS A 242 -10.80 -16.47 16.62
CA HIS A 242 -11.76 -15.40 16.45
C HIS A 242 -11.52 -14.59 15.17
N GLY A 243 -12.57 -14.02 14.58
CA GLY A 243 -12.53 -13.37 13.28
C GLY A 243 -11.55 -12.19 13.16
N ASP A 244 -11.43 -11.38 14.22
CA ASP A 244 -10.52 -10.22 14.27
C ASP A 244 -9.04 -10.60 14.41
N ARG A 245 -8.75 -11.86 14.79
CA ARG A 245 -7.40 -12.40 14.91
C ARG A 245 -6.94 -13.17 13.67
N ARG A 246 -7.84 -13.39 12.72
CA ARG A 246 -7.52 -14.05 11.45
C ARG A 246 -6.60 -13.16 10.62
N LEU A 247 -5.47 -13.71 10.16
CA LEU A 247 -4.51 -12.95 9.36
C LEU A 247 -5.08 -12.54 8.01
N ASP A 248 -5.84 -13.41 7.34
CA ASP A 248 -6.52 -13.13 6.08
C ASP A 248 -7.50 -11.94 6.20
N ALA A 249 -8.27 -11.89 7.28
CA ALA A 249 -9.20 -10.78 7.55
C ALA A 249 -8.44 -9.45 7.80
N ARG A 250 -7.34 -9.50 8.58
CA ARG A 250 -6.50 -8.33 8.87
C ARG A 250 -5.80 -7.79 7.62
N LEU A 251 -5.28 -8.70 6.78
CA LEU A 251 -4.70 -8.34 5.48
C LEU A 251 -5.73 -7.69 4.57
N ALA A 252 -6.91 -8.30 4.44
CA ALA A 252 -7.99 -7.77 3.63
C ALA A 252 -8.42 -6.36 4.10
N ALA A 253 -8.59 -6.15 5.40
CA ALA A 253 -8.96 -4.85 5.97
C ALA A 253 -7.90 -3.77 5.71
N ALA A 254 -6.62 -4.08 5.95
CA ALA A 254 -5.53 -3.13 5.76
C ALA A 254 -5.34 -2.74 4.29
N VAL A 255 -5.40 -3.71 3.38
CA VAL A 255 -5.25 -3.49 1.93
C VAL A 255 -6.48 -2.78 1.35
N MET A 256 -7.71 -3.15 1.78
CA MET A 256 -8.94 -2.43 1.38
C MET A 256 -8.93 -0.98 1.85
N GLY A 257 -8.20 -0.65 2.92
CA GLY A 257 -8.00 0.71 3.42
C GLY A 257 -7.03 1.56 2.58
N VAL A 258 -6.45 1.03 1.50
CA VAL A 258 -5.65 1.79 0.54
C VAL A 258 -6.59 2.48 -0.46
N GLN A 259 -6.27 3.74 -0.80
CA GLN A 259 -7.07 4.52 -1.74
C GLN A 259 -7.27 3.78 -3.06
N ALA A 260 -8.48 3.85 -3.60
CA ALA A 260 -8.92 3.23 -4.86
C ALA A 260 -8.97 1.70 -4.89
N ILE A 261 -8.59 0.97 -3.86
CA ILE A 261 -8.78 -0.49 -3.81
C ILE A 261 -10.28 -0.82 -3.67
N LYS A 262 -10.73 -1.81 -4.44
CA LYS A 262 -12.14 -2.23 -4.53
C LYS A 262 -12.37 -3.71 -4.27
N ALA A 263 -11.30 -4.53 -4.34
CA ALA A 263 -11.33 -5.93 -3.94
C ALA A 263 -9.94 -6.36 -3.45
N VAL A 264 -9.92 -7.38 -2.59
CA VAL A 264 -8.72 -8.03 -2.08
C VAL A 264 -8.91 -9.54 -2.20
N GLU A 265 -7.89 -10.24 -2.69
CA GLU A 265 -7.89 -11.69 -2.83
C GLU A 265 -6.64 -12.27 -2.14
N LEU A 266 -6.78 -13.51 -1.64
CA LEU A 266 -5.66 -14.32 -1.17
C LEU A 266 -5.52 -15.54 -2.09
N GLY A 267 -4.30 -15.85 -2.50
CA GLY A 267 -4.02 -16.94 -3.42
C GLY A 267 -4.80 -16.83 -4.73
N ASP A 268 -5.52 -17.88 -5.08
CA ASP A 268 -6.33 -17.93 -6.29
C ASP A 268 -7.67 -17.18 -6.16
N GLY A 269 -7.97 -16.60 -5.01
CA GLY A 269 -9.05 -15.67 -4.77
C GLY A 269 -10.42 -16.16 -5.24
N VAL A 270 -11.10 -15.31 -6.01
CA VAL A 270 -12.47 -15.58 -6.51
C VAL A 270 -12.55 -16.85 -7.38
N SER A 271 -11.45 -17.24 -8.05
CA SER A 271 -11.44 -18.42 -8.91
C SER A 271 -11.64 -19.73 -8.12
N VAL A 272 -11.25 -19.77 -6.86
CA VAL A 272 -11.43 -20.94 -5.99
C VAL A 272 -12.92 -21.27 -5.81
N ALA A 273 -13.78 -20.26 -5.69
CA ALA A 273 -15.21 -20.45 -5.50
C ALA A 273 -15.91 -21.18 -6.69
N ARG A 274 -15.26 -21.23 -7.85
CA ARG A 274 -15.77 -21.90 -9.05
C ARG A 274 -15.25 -23.31 -9.24
N ARG A 275 -14.35 -23.79 -8.35
CA ARG A 275 -13.74 -25.10 -8.41
C ARG A 275 -14.49 -26.10 -7.54
N ARG A 276 -14.42 -27.37 -7.91
CA ARG A 276 -14.81 -28.46 -7.01
C ARG A 276 -13.79 -28.57 -5.87
N GLY A 277 -14.21 -28.97 -4.67
CA GLY A 277 -13.36 -29.02 -3.49
C GLY A 277 -12.05 -29.78 -3.69
N SER A 278 -12.07 -30.92 -4.38
CA SER A 278 -10.87 -31.70 -4.73
C SER A 278 -9.86 -30.98 -5.63
N LEU A 279 -10.28 -29.91 -6.31
CA LEU A 279 -9.44 -29.08 -7.17
C LEU A 279 -9.17 -27.67 -6.57
N ALA A 280 -9.77 -27.39 -5.42
CA ALA A 280 -9.70 -26.09 -4.76
C ALA A 280 -8.68 -26.06 -3.61
N HIS A 281 -8.54 -27.18 -2.89
CA HIS A 281 -7.68 -27.25 -1.71
C HIS A 281 -6.29 -27.74 -2.07
N ASP A 282 -5.30 -27.33 -1.28
CA ASP A 282 -3.90 -27.71 -1.41
C ASP A 282 -3.65 -29.00 -0.64
N GLU A 283 -3.25 -30.06 -1.36
CA GLU A 283 -2.89 -31.33 -0.73
C GLU A 283 -1.63 -31.17 0.13
N ILE A 284 -1.55 -31.93 1.22
CA ILE A 284 -0.43 -31.89 2.15
C ILE A 284 0.44 -33.13 1.90
N ALA A 285 1.72 -32.90 1.68
CA ALA A 285 2.69 -33.98 1.44
C ALA A 285 3.93 -33.79 2.31
N ARG A 286 4.72 -34.86 2.42
CA ARG A 286 6.03 -34.85 3.03
C ARG A 286 7.10 -34.81 1.94
N GLY A 287 7.94 -33.79 1.94
CA GLY A 287 9.04 -33.64 0.99
C GLY A 287 10.20 -34.63 1.27
N ALA A 288 11.11 -34.70 0.33
CA ALA A 288 12.33 -35.54 0.47
C ALA A 288 13.24 -35.05 1.63
N ASP A 289 13.13 -33.80 2.03
CA ASP A 289 13.80 -33.21 3.20
C ASP A 289 13.12 -33.58 4.54
N GLY A 290 12.02 -34.34 4.49
CA GLY A 290 11.24 -34.75 5.63
C GLY A 290 10.26 -33.69 6.13
N ARG A 291 10.20 -32.51 5.51
CA ARG A 291 9.29 -31.43 5.89
C ARG A 291 7.92 -31.60 5.26
N VAL A 292 6.91 -31.11 5.96
CA VAL A 292 5.53 -31.08 5.47
C VAL A 292 5.33 -29.78 4.66
N HIS A 293 4.77 -29.91 3.46
CA HIS A 293 4.49 -28.80 2.57
C HIS A 293 3.14 -28.98 1.86
N ARG A 294 2.62 -27.91 1.26
CA ARG A 294 1.47 -27.96 0.36
C ARG A 294 1.95 -28.22 -1.07
N VAL A 295 1.28 -29.13 -1.75
CA VAL A 295 1.61 -29.51 -3.14
C VAL A 295 1.31 -28.36 -4.12
N THR A 296 0.32 -27.53 -3.78
CA THR A 296 -0.08 -26.34 -4.55
C THR A 296 -0.20 -25.12 -3.63
N GLY A 297 -0.31 -23.93 -4.20
CA GLY A 297 -0.41 -22.67 -3.44
C GLY A 297 -1.74 -21.93 -3.66
N ARG A 298 -2.85 -22.63 -3.86
CA ARG A 298 -4.16 -22.06 -4.18
C ARG A 298 -4.73 -21.22 -3.05
N ALA A 299 -4.51 -21.65 -1.80
CA ALA A 299 -4.93 -20.92 -0.60
C ALA A 299 -4.13 -19.63 -0.37
N GLY A 300 -3.00 -19.45 -1.09
CA GLY A 300 -2.17 -18.26 -0.98
C GLY A 300 -1.47 -18.10 0.36
N GLY A 301 -1.02 -19.20 0.97
CA GLY A 301 -0.20 -19.21 2.18
C GLY A 301 -0.95 -19.05 3.49
N THR A 302 -2.29 -19.03 3.47
CA THR A 302 -3.13 -18.95 4.68
C THR A 302 -4.22 -20.00 4.67
N GLU A 303 -4.41 -20.69 5.79
CA GLU A 303 -5.52 -21.61 6.04
C GLU A 303 -6.11 -21.33 7.42
N GLY A 304 -7.43 -21.28 7.52
CA GLY A 304 -8.12 -21.00 8.78
C GLY A 304 -7.72 -19.68 9.45
N GLY A 305 -7.21 -18.69 8.70
CA GLY A 305 -6.76 -17.41 9.24
C GLY A 305 -5.34 -17.41 9.81
N MET A 306 -4.54 -18.46 9.52
CA MET A 306 -3.14 -18.59 9.95
C MET A 306 -2.22 -18.84 8.76
N THR A 307 -0.97 -18.38 8.86
CA THR A 307 0.06 -18.75 7.88
C THR A 307 0.36 -20.25 7.91
N THR A 308 0.64 -20.80 6.75
CA THR A 308 0.93 -22.23 6.58
C THR A 308 2.44 -22.55 6.53
N GLY A 309 3.28 -21.54 6.42
CA GLY A 309 4.70 -21.70 6.10
C GLY A 309 5.01 -21.63 4.61
N GLU A 310 3.97 -21.62 3.77
CA GLU A 310 4.08 -21.49 2.30
C GLU A 310 4.08 -20.02 1.87
N LEU A 311 4.27 -19.81 0.56
CA LEU A 311 4.25 -18.51 -0.06
C LEU A 311 2.91 -17.78 0.20
N LEU A 312 2.96 -16.61 0.83
CA LEU A 312 1.76 -15.79 0.99
C LEU A 312 1.58 -14.92 -0.27
N ARG A 313 0.37 -14.94 -0.83
CA ARG A 313 0.00 -14.16 -2.01
C ARG A 313 -1.26 -13.34 -1.71
N VAL A 314 -1.13 -12.01 -1.84
CA VAL A 314 -2.23 -11.06 -1.61
C VAL A 314 -2.40 -10.20 -2.85
N ARG A 315 -3.59 -10.23 -3.48
CA ARG A 315 -3.94 -9.38 -4.62
C ARG A 315 -4.84 -8.23 -4.21
N ALA A 316 -4.62 -7.08 -4.83
CA ALA A 316 -5.45 -5.90 -4.65
C ALA A 316 -5.89 -5.35 -6.00
N HIS A 317 -7.20 -5.13 -6.15
CA HIS A 317 -7.82 -4.60 -7.36
C HIS A 317 -8.09 -3.11 -7.19
N MET A 318 -7.39 -2.31 -7.99
CA MET A 318 -7.47 -0.85 -7.98
C MET A 318 -8.38 -0.37 -9.10
N LYS A 319 -9.39 0.44 -8.76
CA LYS A 319 -10.19 1.14 -9.77
C LYS A 319 -9.37 2.23 -10.47
N PRO A 320 -9.78 2.68 -11.68
CA PRO A 320 -9.20 3.85 -12.34
C PRO A 320 -9.22 5.09 -11.43
N ILE A 321 -8.27 6.00 -11.64
CA ILE A 321 -8.20 7.27 -10.93
C ILE A 321 -9.42 8.13 -11.32
N SER A 322 -10.08 8.71 -10.32
CA SER A 322 -11.33 9.47 -10.52
C SER A 322 -11.13 10.89 -11.07
N THR A 323 -9.90 11.36 -11.21
CA THR A 323 -9.58 12.63 -11.84
C THR A 323 -9.21 12.38 -13.29
N LEU A 324 -10.13 12.65 -14.21
CA LEU A 324 -9.97 12.40 -15.64
C LEU A 324 -9.64 13.72 -16.38
N SER A 325 -8.82 13.61 -17.44
CA SER A 325 -8.58 14.72 -18.34
C SER A 325 -9.82 15.07 -19.17
N ARG A 326 -10.69 14.08 -19.41
CA ARG A 326 -12.06 14.25 -19.93
C ARG A 326 -13.06 14.14 -18.79
N PRO A 327 -13.40 15.27 -18.09
CA PRO A 327 -14.17 15.22 -16.85
C PRO A 327 -15.59 14.67 -17.05
N LEU A 328 -16.08 13.94 -16.04
CA LEU A 328 -17.45 13.45 -16.00
C LEU A 328 -18.43 14.53 -15.56
N THR A 329 -19.71 14.33 -15.84
CA THR A 329 -20.80 15.20 -15.35
C THR A 329 -20.94 15.08 -13.84
N THR A 330 -21.26 16.20 -13.19
CA THR A 330 -21.51 16.33 -11.76
C THR A 330 -22.52 17.44 -11.52
N ILE A 331 -22.65 17.90 -10.29
CA ILE A 331 -23.41 19.10 -9.92
C ILE A 331 -22.44 20.15 -9.34
N ASP A 332 -22.81 21.40 -9.44
CA ASP A 332 -22.21 22.45 -8.62
C ASP A 332 -22.99 22.53 -7.29
N THR A 333 -22.34 22.18 -6.19
CA THR A 333 -23.00 22.13 -4.87
C THR A 333 -23.41 23.50 -4.33
N ALA A 334 -22.83 24.59 -4.86
CA ALA A 334 -23.19 25.96 -4.48
C ALA A 334 -24.50 26.42 -5.14
N THR A 335 -24.79 25.96 -6.37
CA THR A 335 -25.97 26.38 -7.13
C THR A 335 -27.02 25.28 -7.28
N GLY A 336 -26.65 24.02 -7.12
CA GLY A 336 -27.49 22.85 -7.40
C GLY A 336 -27.61 22.50 -8.89
N GLU A 337 -26.95 23.24 -9.78
CA GLU A 337 -27.06 23.05 -11.23
C GLU A 337 -26.12 21.95 -11.74
N ALA A 338 -26.48 21.41 -12.90
CA ALA A 338 -25.61 20.46 -13.62
C ALA A 338 -24.29 21.12 -14.00
N ALA A 339 -23.19 20.41 -13.78
CA ALA A 339 -21.84 20.91 -14.01
C ALA A 339 -20.92 19.81 -14.55
N VAL A 340 -19.69 20.19 -14.88
CA VAL A 340 -18.60 19.30 -15.20
C VAL A 340 -17.64 19.24 -14.01
N ALA A 341 -17.20 18.05 -13.63
CA ALA A 341 -16.31 17.83 -12.49
C ALA A 341 -14.99 18.61 -12.63
N ILE A 342 -14.34 18.84 -11.51
CA ILE A 342 -13.06 19.55 -11.48
C ILE A 342 -12.03 18.76 -12.29
N ALA A 343 -11.47 19.38 -13.33
CA ALA A 343 -10.35 18.87 -14.07
C ALA A 343 -9.05 19.27 -13.34
N GLN A 344 -8.28 18.27 -12.92
CA GLN A 344 -6.94 18.47 -12.36
C GLN A 344 -5.95 17.59 -13.10
N ARG A 345 -4.69 17.98 -13.12
CA ARG A 345 -3.62 17.10 -13.64
C ARG A 345 -3.56 15.83 -12.79
N SER A 346 -3.66 14.68 -13.43
CA SER A 346 -3.63 13.36 -12.80
C SER A 346 -2.73 12.42 -13.55
N ASP A 347 -2.37 11.32 -12.90
CA ASP A 347 -1.75 10.18 -13.55
C ASP A 347 -2.79 9.48 -14.46
N THR A 348 -2.35 8.90 -15.57
CA THR A 348 -3.17 7.99 -16.38
C THR A 348 -3.33 6.64 -15.67
N CYS A 349 -2.26 6.19 -15.03
CA CYS A 349 -2.22 4.92 -14.31
C CYS A 349 -1.36 5.07 -13.04
N ALA A 350 -1.88 4.62 -11.89
CA ALA A 350 -1.14 4.60 -10.62
C ALA A 350 -0.94 3.17 -10.08
N VAL A 351 -1.25 2.15 -10.87
CA VAL A 351 -1.18 0.74 -10.45
C VAL A 351 0.24 0.33 -10.02
N PRO A 352 1.33 0.69 -10.73
CA PRO A 352 2.68 0.37 -10.27
C PRO A 352 3.03 0.96 -8.90
N ALA A 353 2.60 2.18 -8.63
CA ALA A 353 2.78 2.80 -7.32
C ALA A 353 1.94 2.11 -6.23
N ALA A 354 0.71 1.70 -6.56
CA ALA A 354 -0.16 0.97 -5.64
C ALA A 354 0.47 -0.36 -5.19
N ALA A 355 1.25 -1.04 -6.04
CA ALA A 355 1.97 -2.26 -5.67
C ALA A 355 2.89 -2.03 -4.46
N VAL A 356 3.68 -0.96 -4.47
CA VAL A 356 4.58 -0.60 -3.36
C VAL A 356 3.80 -0.21 -2.09
N VAL A 357 2.65 0.45 -2.25
CA VAL A 357 1.78 0.80 -1.11
C VAL A 357 1.15 -0.44 -0.48
N VAL A 358 0.62 -1.36 -1.30
CA VAL A 358 0.03 -2.61 -0.81
C VAL A 358 1.09 -3.49 -0.14
N GLU A 359 2.32 -3.55 -0.70
CA GLU A 359 3.47 -4.22 -0.10
C GLU A 359 3.76 -3.70 1.32
N ALA A 360 3.76 -2.38 1.51
CA ALA A 360 3.94 -1.75 2.81
C ALA A 360 2.83 -2.11 3.81
N MET A 361 1.57 -2.13 3.37
CA MET A 361 0.44 -2.48 4.23
C MET A 361 0.44 -3.95 4.63
N VAL A 362 0.79 -4.84 3.71
CA VAL A 362 0.96 -6.27 3.99
C VAL A 362 2.06 -6.48 5.04
N ALA A 363 3.20 -5.81 4.88
CA ALA A 363 4.32 -5.90 5.82
C ALA A 363 3.94 -5.42 7.24
N LEU A 364 3.20 -4.32 7.37
CA LEU A 364 2.72 -3.82 8.67
C LEU A 364 1.83 -4.85 9.38
N VAL A 365 0.91 -5.50 8.64
CA VAL A 365 0.02 -6.52 9.22
C VAL A 365 0.80 -7.77 9.65
N ILE A 366 1.75 -8.21 8.83
CA ILE A 366 2.55 -9.40 9.15
C ILE A 366 3.46 -9.11 10.34
N ALA A 367 4.08 -7.92 10.41
CA ALA A 367 4.92 -7.53 11.53
C ALA A 367 4.13 -7.49 12.85
N ASP A 368 2.90 -6.97 12.82
CA ASP A 368 2.00 -6.98 13.97
C ASP A 368 1.64 -8.42 14.41
N ALA A 369 1.30 -9.29 13.47
CA ALA A 369 1.02 -10.71 13.75
C ALA A 369 2.26 -11.47 14.27
N ALA A 370 3.45 -11.13 13.79
CA ALA A 370 4.70 -11.70 14.27
C ALA A 370 5.01 -11.28 15.71
N LEU A 371 4.79 -10.02 16.04
CA LEU A 371 4.94 -9.51 17.41
C LEU A 371 3.88 -10.07 18.37
N GLU A 372 2.64 -10.25 17.90
CA GLU A 372 1.60 -10.94 18.68
C GLU A 372 2.03 -12.36 19.06
N LYS A 373 2.69 -13.08 18.13
CA LYS A 373 3.07 -14.48 18.32
C LYS A 373 4.37 -14.64 19.10
N PHE A 374 5.40 -13.88 18.75
CA PHE A 374 6.76 -14.08 19.25
C PHE A 374 7.16 -13.07 20.32
N GLY A 375 6.52 -11.88 20.35
CA GLY A 375 6.87 -10.79 21.26
C GLY A 375 8.30 -10.32 21.07
N GLY A 376 8.85 -9.70 22.12
CA GLY A 376 10.22 -9.25 22.22
C GLY A 376 10.35 -7.73 22.10
N ASP A 377 11.16 -7.15 23.00
CA ASP A 377 11.49 -5.72 23.01
C ASP A 377 12.65 -5.39 22.08
N SER A 378 13.33 -6.43 21.56
CA SER A 378 14.43 -6.30 20.60
C SER A 378 14.34 -7.32 19.46
N VAL A 379 14.95 -6.98 18.31
CA VAL A 379 15.06 -7.90 17.16
C VAL A 379 15.67 -9.24 17.54
N ALA A 380 16.71 -9.22 18.39
CA ALA A 380 17.39 -10.43 18.82
C ALA A 380 16.47 -11.33 19.67
N GLU A 381 15.65 -10.74 20.50
CA GLU A 381 14.69 -11.47 21.33
C GLU A 381 13.57 -12.08 20.49
N THR A 382 12.96 -11.32 19.58
CA THR A 382 11.95 -11.82 18.66
C THR A 382 12.51 -12.99 17.83
N ARG A 383 13.72 -12.86 17.29
CA ARG A 383 14.41 -13.91 16.55
C ARG A 383 14.55 -15.19 17.38
N ARG A 384 15.13 -15.09 18.58
CA ARG A 384 15.30 -16.23 19.49
C ARG A 384 13.98 -16.95 19.78
N ASN A 385 12.91 -16.18 20.02
CA ASN A 385 11.59 -16.75 20.31
C ASN A 385 10.99 -17.46 19.08
N ALA A 386 11.18 -16.91 17.88
CA ALA A 386 10.76 -17.54 16.63
C ALA A 386 11.57 -18.82 16.32
N GLU A 387 12.87 -18.79 16.50
CA GLU A 387 13.76 -19.96 16.34
C GLU A 387 13.38 -21.08 17.30
N ALA A 388 13.12 -20.77 18.56
CA ALA A 388 12.68 -21.74 19.58
C ALA A 388 11.31 -22.35 19.19
N TYR A 389 10.37 -21.54 18.72
CA TYR A 389 9.08 -22.02 18.23
C TYR A 389 9.25 -22.99 17.04
N LEU A 390 10.04 -22.60 16.04
CA LEU A 390 10.28 -23.41 14.85
C LEU A 390 10.99 -24.72 15.19
N ALA A 391 11.91 -24.69 16.15
CA ALA A 391 12.61 -25.89 16.63
C ALA A 391 11.67 -26.87 17.37
N ALA A 392 10.63 -26.36 18.02
CA ALA A 392 9.68 -27.13 18.82
C ALA A 392 8.46 -27.64 18.03
N LEU A 393 8.34 -27.36 16.72
CA LEU A 393 7.22 -27.84 15.92
C LEU A 393 7.17 -29.38 15.91
N ALA A 394 6.02 -29.92 16.31
CA ALA A 394 5.80 -31.39 16.37
C ALA A 394 5.72 -32.00 14.97
N VAL A 395 5.21 -31.24 14.00
CA VAL A 395 5.12 -31.60 12.59
C VAL A 395 5.89 -30.57 11.80
N ARG A 396 6.92 -31.00 11.11
CA ARG A 396 7.80 -30.14 10.31
C ARG A 396 7.70 -30.48 8.86
#